data_811f970494ec4de83fdf0bbdab073b7c
#
_entry.id   811f970494ec4de83fdf0bbdab073b7c
#
_cell.length_a   1.000
_cell.length_b   1.000
_cell.length_c   1.000
_cell.angle_alpha   90.00
_cell.angle_beta   90.00
_cell.angle_gamma   90.00
#
_symmetry.space_group_name_H-M   'P 1'
#
loop_
_entity.id
_entity.type
_entity.pdbx_description
1 polymer ?
#
loop_
_entity_poly.entity_id
_entity_poly.type
_entity_poly.pdbx_seq_one_letter_code
_entity_poly.pdbx_strand_id
1 'polypeptide(L)'
;MRLMLLGGPGAGKGTQASLLINRYKIPQISTGDMLRAAIAKGTPLGLSAKKIMESGGLVSDDIIIGLVKERLKNSDCDRGFLFDGFPRTLVQAEALKEAGIHLDHVIEIVVDDEEIIERISGRRIHQPSGRVYHVVNQPPKNPGVDDITGEPLIQRDDDKEETIRKRLQVYHSQTAPLVQYYKEWAESGSKEAPKFHTISGTGTVDQIFDNIVTILEA
;
A
#
# COMPACT_ATOMS: atom_id res chain seq x y z
N MET A 1 -6.25 -0.72 16.79
CA MET A 1 -5.36 0.23 16.08
C MET A 1 -5.73 0.23 14.61
N ARG A 2 -6.01 1.39 14.04
CA ARG A 2 -6.44 1.58 12.64
C ARG A 2 -5.41 2.46 11.95
N LEU A 3 -4.65 1.86 11.05
CA LEU A 3 -3.48 2.49 10.43
C LEU A 3 -3.71 2.72 8.94
N MET A 4 -3.09 3.73 8.40
CA MET A 4 -2.95 3.96 6.97
C MET A 4 -1.50 4.29 6.61
N LEU A 5 -0.99 3.63 5.57
CA LEU A 5 0.31 3.96 4.98
C LEU A 5 0.10 4.73 3.68
N LEU A 6 0.63 5.95 3.61
CA LEU A 6 0.73 6.79 2.42
C LEU A 6 2.14 6.75 1.84
N GLY A 7 2.26 7.10 0.57
CA GLY A 7 3.54 7.20 -0.13
C GLY A 7 3.47 6.67 -1.55
N GLY A 8 4.47 6.98 -2.35
CA GLY A 8 4.56 6.59 -3.75
C GLY A 8 4.52 5.08 -4.00
N PRO A 9 4.22 4.64 -5.22
CA PRO A 9 4.40 3.24 -5.59
C PRO A 9 5.87 2.85 -5.34
N GLY A 10 6.12 1.71 -4.70
CA GLY A 10 7.50 1.30 -4.39
C GLY A 10 8.15 1.93 -3.16
N ALA A 11 7.49 2.84 -2.43
CA ALA A 11 8.02 3.44 -1.21
C ALA A 11 8.21 2.46 -0.03
N GLY A 12 7.86 1.17 -0.19
CA GLY A 12 8.04 0.16 0.84
C GLY A 12 6.80 -0.09 1.71
N LYS A 13 5.66 0.53 1.41
CA LYS A 13 4.40 0.38 2.18
C LYS A 13 4.03 -1.08 2.45
N GLY A 14 4.01 -1.93 1.43
CA GLY A 14 3.64 -3.34 1.58
C GLY A 14 4.62 -4.12 2.46
N THR A 15 5.91 -3.81 2.38
CA THR A 15 6.94 -4.42 3.24
C THR A 15 6.71 -4.04 4.71
N GLN A 16 6.52 -2.75 4.98
CA GLN A 16 6.23 -2.26 6.32
C GLN A 16 4.88 -2.75 6.83
N ALA A 17 3.86 -2.78 5.97
CA ALA A 17 2.55 -3.34 6.31
C ALA A 17 2.67 -4.77 6.81
N SER A 18 3.44 -5.63 6.13
CA SER A 18 3.65 -7.04 6.54
C SER A 18 4.27 -7.17 7.94
N LEU A 19 5.20 -6.30 8.30
CA LEU A 19 5.81 -6.27 9.63
C LEU A 19 4.82 -5.76 10.69
N LEU A 20 4.10 -4.67 10.38
CA LEU A 20 3.14 -4.05 11.29
C LEU A 20 1.95 -4.96 11.60
N ILE A 21 1.37 -5.64 10.60
CA ILE A 21 0.27 -6.59 10.84
C ILE A 21 0.70 -7.76 11.71
N ASN A 22 1.95 -8.21 11.57
CA ASN A 22 2.50 -9.26 12.41
C ASN A 22 2.71 -8.80 13.85
N ARG A 23 3.17 -7.54 14.07
CA ARG A 23 3.38 -6.99 15.41
C ARG A 23 2.06 -6.69 16.13
N TYR A 24 1.14 -6.01 15.47
CA TYR A 24 -0.10 -5.51 16.08
C TYR A 24 -1.29 -6.47 15.94
N LYS A 25 -1.12 -7.59 15.22
CA LYS A 25 -2.16 -8.61 14.99
C LYS A 25 -3.45 -8.03 14.42
N ILE A 26 -3.32 -7.12 13.46
CA ILE A 26 -4.40 -6.52 12.69
C ILE A 26 -4.33 -6.96 11.23
N PRO A 27 -5.44 -7.07 10.50
CA PRO A 27 -5.44 -7.42 9.09
C PRO A 27 -4.94 -6.26 8.21
N GLN A 28 -4.28 -6.62 7.09
CA GLN A 28 -3.98 -5.70 6.00
C GLN A 28 -5.17 -5.64 5.05
N ILE A 29 -5.52 -4.43 4.63
CA ILE A 29 -6.49 -4.17 3.57
C ILE A 29 -5.73 -3.49 2.43
N SER A 30 -5.27 -4.30 1.46
CA SER A 30 -4.56 -3.85 0.26
C SER A 30 -5.50 -3.93 -0.94
N THR A 31 -5.96 -2.78 -1.44
CA THR A 31 -6.85 -2.73 -2.60
C THR A 31 -6.18 -3.29 -3.85
N GLY A 32 -4.87 -3.07 -4.00
CA GLY A 32 -4.09 -3.65 -5.09
C GLY A 32 -4.07 -5.17 -5.06
N ASP A 33 -3.93 -5.80 -3.87
CA ASP A 33 -3.91 -7.25 -3.75
C ASP A 33 -5.32 -7.85 -3.92
N MET A 34 -6.35 -7.16 -3.43
CA MET A 34 -7.75 -7.55 -3.66
C MET A 34 -8.09 -7.59 -5.16
N LEU A 35 -7.67 -6.56 -5.91
CA LEU A 35 -7.87 -6.52 -7.36
C LEU A 35 -7.04 -7.60 -8.08
N ARG A 36 -5.78 -7.80 -7.71
CA ARG A 36 -4.95 -8.89 -8.26
C ARG A 36 -5.55 -10.27 -8.00
N ALA A 37 -6.09 -10.50 -6.82
CA ALA A 37 -6.80 -11.74 -6.50
C ALA A 37 -8.06 -11.90 -7.37
N ALA A 38 -8.81 -10.83 -7.62
CA ALA A 38 -9.97 -10.84 -8.51
C ALA A 38 -9.57 -11.13 -9.97
N ILE A 39 -8.44 -10.59 -10.43
CA ILE A 39 -7.87 -10.89 -11.77
C ILE A 39 -7.48 -12.37 -11.87
N ALA A 40 -6.77 -12.90 -10.89
CA ALA A 40 -6.35 -14.30 -10.88
C ALA A 40 -7.53 -15.29 -10.87
N LYS A 41 -8.63 -14.90 -10.23
CA LYS A 41 -9.88 -15.68 -10.22
C LYS A 41 -10.74 -15.49 -11.47
N GLY A 42 -10.38 -14.58 -12.39
CA GLY A 42 -11.15 -14.28 -13.61
C GLY A 42 -12.53 -13.68 -13.35
N THR A 43 -12.73 -13.00 -12.22
CA THR A 43 -14.03 -12.39 -11.92
C THR A 43 -14.33 -11.21 -12.88
N PRO A 44 -15.61 -10.84 -13.10
CA PRO A 44 -15.96 -9.69 -13.93
C PRO A 44 -15.22 -8.40 -13.50
N LEU A 45 -15.10 -8.17 -12.19
CA LEU A 45 -14.33 -7.08 -11.64
C LEU A 45 -12.84 -7.20 -11.99
N GLY A 46 -12.24 -8.39 -11.83
CA GLY A 46 -10.86 -8.64 -12.16
C GLY A 46 -10.57 -8.36 -13.64
N LEU A 47 -11.43 -8.83 -14.54
CA LEU A 47 -11.29 -8.62 -15.98
C LEU A 47 -11.35 -7.12 -16.36
N SER A 48 -12.25 -6.36 -15.74
CA SER A 48 -12.33 -4.90 -15.97
C SER A 48 -11.16 -4.14 -15.38
N ALA A 49 -10.68 -4.53 -14.20
CA ALA A 49 -9.57 -3.87 -13.53
C ALA A 49 -8.20 -4.15 -14.18
N LYS A 50 -8.04 -5.31 -14.83
CA LYS A 50 -6.76 -5.79 -15.36
C LYS A 50 -6.08 -4.75 -16.26
N LYS A 51 -6.74 -4.29 -17.32
CA LYS A 51 -6.19 -3.33 -18.28
C LYS A 51 -5.81 -2.00 -17.63
N ILE A 52 -6.62 -1.53 -16.66
CA ILE A 52 -6.37 -0.27 -15.94
C ILE A 52 -5.10 -0.41 -15.11
N MET A 53 -4.95 -1.51 -14.36
CA MET A 53 -3.77 -1.75 -13.53
C MET A 53 -2.49 -1.96 -14.35
N GLU A 54 -2.57 -2.70 -15.46
CA GLU A 54 -1.43 -2.91 -16.37
C GLU A 54 -0.95 -1.59 -17.00
N SER A 55 -1.85 -0.64 -17.23
CA SER A 55 -1.50 0.71 -17.71
C SER A 55 -1.04 1.67 -16.61
N GLY A 56 -1.01 1.24 -15.34
CA GLY A 56 -0.61 2.06 -14.19
C GLY A 56 -1.69 3.03 -13.69
N GLY A 57 -2.94 2.90 -14.17
CA GLY A 57 -4.08 3.72 -13.76
C GLY A 57 -4.72 3.26 -12.45
N LEU A 58 -5.71 4.04 -11.97
CA LEU A 58 -6.56 3.69 -10.83
C LEU A 58 -7.92 3.17 -11.32
N VAL A 59 -8.41 2.12 -10.67
CA VAL A 59 -9.79 1.65 -10.82
C VAL A 59 -10.72 2.68 -10.19
N SER A 60 -11.95 2.83 -10.72
CA SER A 60 -12.90 3.86 -10.27
C SER A 60 -13.14 3.83 -8.76
N ASP A 61 -13.34 5.03 -8.19
CA ASP A 61 -13.50 5.22 -6.74
C ASP A 61 -14.67 4.39 -6.19
N ASP A 62 -15.81 4.38 -6.87
CA ASP A 62 -17.01 3.63 -6.43
C ASP A 62 -16.74 2.14 -6.24
N ILE A 63 -15.99 1.54 -7.18
CA ILE A 63 -15.62 0.13 -7.10
C ILE A 63 -14.69 -0.11 -5.90
N ILE A 64 -13.68 0.73 -5.74
CA ILE A 64 -12.71 0.58 -4.66
C ILE A 64 -13.36 0.82 -3.29
N ILE A 65 -14.18 1.85 -3.16
CA ILE A 65 -14.93 2.15 -1.93
C ILE A 65 -15.85 0.97 -1.59
N GLY A 66 -16.56 0.43 -2.57
CA GLY A 66 -17.42 -0.74 -2.37
C GLY A 66 -16.64 -1.96 -1.87
N LEU A 67 -15.48 -2.26 -2.47
CA LEU A 67 -14.61 -3.37 -2.04
C LEU A 67 -14.12 -3.20 -0.62
N VAL A 68 -13.68 -2.00 -0.25
CA VAL A 68 -13.18 -1.71 1.09
C VAL A 68 -14.29 -1.79 2.13
N LYS A 69 -15.46 -1.20 1.86
CA LYS A 69 -16.62 -1.29 2.75
C LYS A 69 -17.05 -2.74 3.00
N GLU A 70 -17.01 -3.59 1.97
CA GLU A 70 -17.33 -5.02 2.11
C GLU A 70 -16.26 -5.74 2.95
N ARG A 71 -14.98 -5.47 2.71
CA ARG A 71 -13.85 -6.07 3.46
C ARG A 71 -13.90 -5.71 4.95
N LEU A 72 -14.27 -4.48 5.27
CA LEU A 72 -14.36 -3.99 6.66
C LEU A 72 -15.48 -4.64 7.47
N LYS A 73 -16.46 -5.31 6.85
CA LYS A 73 -17.50 -6.07 7.55
C LYS A 73 -17.01 -7.38 8.15
N ASN A 74 -15.82 -7.84 7.78
CA ASN A 74 -15.26 -9.07 8.32
C ASN A 74 -14.82 -8.87 9.77
N SER A 75 -15.12 -9.82 10.64
CA SER A 75 -14.85 -9.75 12.08
C SER A 75 -13.37 -9.62 12.45
N ASP A 76 -12.45 -9.97 11.55
CA ASP A 76 -11.01 -9.76 11.77
C ASP A 76 -10.63 -8.26 11.82
N CYS A 77 -11.47 -7.37 11.25
CA CYS A 77 -11.29 -5.93 11.27
C CYS A 77 -11.79 -5.24 12.55
N ASP A 78 -12.53 -5.95 13.41
CA ASP A 78 -13.15 -5.35 14.62
C ASP A 78 -12.11 -4.72 15.57
N ARG A 79 -10.95 -5.34 15.69
CA ARG A 79 -9.85 -4.87 16.57
C ARG A 79 -8.94 -3.84 15.91
N GLY A 80 -9.15 -3.53 14.64
CA GLY A 80 -8.36 -2.61 13.85
C GLY A 80 -7.94 -3.21 12.52
N PHE A 81 -7.25 -2.42 11.73
CA PHE A 81 -6.78 -2.77 10.39
C PHE A 81 -5.65 -1.86 9.93
N LEU A 82 -4.97 -2.25 8.87
CA LEU A 82 -3.99 -1.43 8.19
C LEU A 82 -4.39 -1.27 6.72
N PHE A 83 -4.62 -0.04 6.28
CA PHE A 83 -4.80 0.29 4.87
C PHE A 83 -3.45 0.42 4.16
N ASP A 84 -3.28 -0.34 3.09
CA ASP A 84 -2.13 -0.27 2.18
C ASP A 84 -2.60 0.03 0.75
N GLY A 85 -2.22 1.21 0.24
CA GLY A 85 -2.63 1.67 -1.08
C GLY A 85 -4.11 2.03 -1.19
N PHE A 86 -4.72 2.44 -0.09
CA PHE A 86 -6.05 3.02 0.01
C PHE A 86 -6.13 3.95 1.23
N PRO A 87 -6.78 5.12 1.13
CA PRO A 87 -7.30 5.74 -0.09
C PRO A 87 -6.18 6.19 -1.06
N ARG A 88 -6.54 6.39 -2.32
CA ARG A 88 -5.63 6.95 -3.35
C ARG A 88 -6.15 8.25 -3.97
N THR A 89 -7.36 8.65 -3.63
CA THR A 89 -7.98 9.90 -4.09
C THR A 89 -8.68 10.61 -2.92
N LEU A 90 -8.89 11.91 -3.04
CA LEU A 90 -9.66 12.68 -2.05
C LEU A 90 -11.10 12.14 -1.91
N VAL A 91 -11.72 11.73 -3.01
CA VAL A 91 -13.06 11.14 -3.01
C VAL A 91 -13.10 9.89 -2.13
N GLN A 92 -12.10 9.03 -2.22
CA GLN A 92 -11.99 7.84 -1.38
C GLN A 92 -11.79 8.19 0.10
N ALA A 93 -10.98 9.22 0.40
CA ALA A 93 -10.74 9.67 1.77
C ALA A 93 -12.00 10.27 2.41
N GLU A 94 -12.73 11.09 1.65
CA GLU A 94 -14.00 11.66 2.09
C GLU A 94 -15.06 10.56 2.32
N ALA A 95 -15.14 9.58 1.43
CA ALA A 95 -16.06 8.44 1.59
C ALA A 95 -15.78 7.60 2.84
N LEU A 96 -14.50 7.50 3.29
CA LEU A 96 -14.14 6.88 4.57
C LEU A 96 -14.67 7.71 5.75
N LYS A 97 -14.42 9.02 5.70
CA LYS A 97 -14.85 9.95 6.74
C LYS A 97 -16.38 9.97 6.89
N GLU A 98 -17.11 10.07 5.78
CA GLU A 98 -18.59 10.02 5.77
C GLU A 98 -19.15 8.68 6.25
N ALA A 99 -18.43 7.59 6.02
CA ALA A 99 -18.81 6.27 6.54
C ALA A 99 -18.48 6.07 8.03
N GLY A 100 -17.92 7.08 8.71
CA GLY A 100 -17.50 6.98 10.12
C GLY A 100 -16.34 6.02 10.36
N ILE A 101 -15.53 5.76 9.33
CA ILE A 101 -14.35 4.90 9.44
C ILE A 101 -13.17 5.75 9.92
N HIS A 102 -12.94 5.72 11.23
CA HIS A 102 -11.86 6.48 11.85
C HIS A 102 -10.52 5.78 11.70
N LEU A 103 -9.45 6.58 11.53
CA LEU A 103 -8.07 6.15 11.56
C LEU A 103 -7.39 6.71 12.83
N ASP A 104 -6.55 5.91 13.46
CA ASP A 104 -5.75 6.37 14.60
C ASP A 104 -4.49 7.11 14.11
N HIS A 105 -3.82 6.53 13.09
CA HIS A 105 -2.59 7.09 12.53
C HIS A 105 -2.57 7.00 11.01
N VAL A 106 -2.05 8.05 10.40
CA VAL A 106 -1.67 8.12 8.98
C VAL A 106 -0.17 8.34 8.91
N ILE A 107 0.54 7.44 8.25
CA ILE A 107 2.00 7.48 8.14
C ILE A 107 2.37 7.62 6.67
N GLU A 108 2.98 8.75 6.34
CA GLU A 108 3.58 8.99 5.04
C GLU A 108 5.00 8.45 5.01
N ILE A 109 5.31 7.59 4.05
CA ILE A 109 6.65 7.08 3.76
C ILE A 109 7.16 7.81 2.50
N VAL A 110 8.16 8.68 2.69
CA VAL A 110 8.70 9.52 1.62
C VAL A 110 9.93 8.86 1.01
N VAL A 111 9.91 8.72 -0.30
CA VAL A 111 11.03 8.23 -1.11
C VAL A 111 11.06 9.01 -2.42
N ASP A 112 12.24 9.36 -2.90
CA ASP A 112 12.43 10.06 -4.16
C ASP A 112 12.02 9.20 -5.36
N ASP A 113 11.51 9.83 -6.42
CA ASP A 113 11.00 9.13 -7.61
C ASP A 113 12.05 8.26 -8.29
N GLU A 114 13.30 8.72 -8.36
CA GLU A 114 14.41 7.96 -8.94
C GLU A 114 14.68 6.66 -8.16
N GLU A 115 14.70 6.75 -6.84
CA GLU A 115 14.84 5.59 -5.95
C GLU A 115 13.64 4.64 -6.08
N ILE A 116 12.44 5.18 -6.24
CA ILE A 116 11.22 4.39 -6.50
C ILE A 116 11.35 3.60 -7.79
N ILE A 117 11.82 4.22 -8.88
CA ILE A 117 12.00 3.56 -10.18
C ILE A 117 12.98 2.39 -10.03
N GLU A 118 14.12 2.62 -9.38
CA GLU A 118 15.11 1.58 -9.13
C GLU A 118 14.53 0.41 -8.32
N ARG A 119 13.84 0.72 -7.21
CA ARG A 119 13.25 -0.29 -6.33
C ARG A 119 12.21 -1.17 -7.03
N ILE A 120 11.33 -0.57 -7.83
CA ILE A 120 10.26 -1.33 -8.49
C ILE A 120 10.81 -2.15 -9.67
N SER A 121 11.71 -1.60 -10.47
CA SER A 121 12.27 -2.32 -11.62
C SER A 121 13.06 -3.57 -11.20
N GLY A 122 13.73 -3.51 -10.06
CA GLY A 122 14.44 -4.65 -9.46
C GLY A 122 13.58 -5.61 -8.65
N ARG A 123 12.31 -5.28 -8.41
CA ARG A 123 11.41 -6.08 -7.56
C ARG A 123 11.09 -7.44 -8.18
N ARG A 124 11.09 -8.47 -7.33
CA ARG A 124 10.63 -9.82 -7.65
C ARG A 124 9.69 -10.31 -6.57
N ILE A 125 8.67 -11.07 -6.93
CA ILE A 125 7.61 -11.47 -5.99
C ILE A 125 7.34 -12.96 -6.12
N HIS A 126 7.25 -13.61 -4.98
CA HIS A 126 6.65 -14.93 -4.87
C HIS A 126 5.14 -14.78 -4.79
N GLN A 127 4.44 -15.06 -5.89
CA GLN A 127 3.01 -14.74 -6.03
C GLN A 127 2.12 -15.42 -4.98
N PRO A 128 2.30 -16.71 -4.63
CA PRO A 128 1.42 -17.37 -3.65
C PRO A 128 1.51 -16.79 -2.24
N SER A 129 2.70 -16.36 -1.79
CA SER A 129 2.89 -15.85 -0.43
C SER A 129 2.95 -14.32 -0.32
N GLY A 130 3.10 -13.61 -1.45
CA GLY A 130 3.31 -12.17 -1.47
C GLY A 130 4.71 -11.72 -1.02
N ARG A 131 5.65 -12.65 -0.72
CA ARG A 131 7.03 -12.29 -0.35
C ARG A 131 7.71 -11.51 -1.47
N VAL A 132 8.43 -10.48 -1.06
CA VAL A 132 9.09 -9.53 -1.97
C VAL A 132 10.59 -9.68 -1.84
N TYR A 133 11.27 -9.72 -2.98
CA TYR A 133 12.71 -9.71 -3.15
C TYR A 133 13.11 -8.56 -4.05
N HIS A 134 14.40 -8.24 -4.05
CA HIS A 134 14.97 -7.28 -4.98
C HIS A 134 16.27 -7.83 -5.55
N VAL A 135 16.46 -7.71 -6.87
CA VAL A 135 17.62 -8.32 -7.56
C VAL A 135 18.98 -7.83 -7.06
N VAL A 136 19.04 -6.64 -6.44
CA VAL A 136 20.25 -6.04 -5.87
C VAL A 136 20.16 -5.90 -4.36
N ASN A 137 19.12 -5.19 -3.85
CA ASN A 137 19.06 -4.75 -2.46
C ASN A 137 18.64 -5.85 -1.49
N GLN A 138 17.88 -6.85 -1.95
CA GLN A 138 17.43 -8.00 -1.16
C GLN A 138 17.31 -9.24 -2.07
N PRO A 139 18.42 -9.74 -2.61
CA PRO A 139 18.37 -10.86 -3.52
C PRO A 139 17.95 -12.16 -2.79
N PRO A 140 17.23 -13.07 -3.49
CA PRO A 140 17.01 -14.40 -2.96
C PRO A 140 18.33 -15.17 -2.88
N LYS A 141 18.41 -16.18 -2.00
CA LYS A 141 19.59 -17.05 -1.86
C LYS A 141 19.96 -17.72 -3.18
N ASN A 142 18.95 -18.19 -3.90
CA ASN A 142 19.10 -18.73 -5.24
C ASN A 142 18.38 -17.80 -6.24
N PRO A 143 19.06 -17.32 -7.29
CA PRO A 143 18.45 -16.40 -8.26
C PRO A 143 17.15 -16.93 -8.85
N GLY A 144 16.11 -16.09 -8.83
CA GLY A 144 14.83 -16.36 -9.49
C GLY A 144 13.86 -17.28 -8.75
N VAL A 145 14.20 -17.74 -7.54
CA VAL A 145 13.31 -18.61 -6.74
C VAL A 145 13.12 -18.10 -5.31
N ASP A 146 11.98 -18.42 -4.75
CA ASP A 146 11.62 -18.08 -3.36
C ASP A 146 12.44 -18.88 -2.34
N ASP A 147 13.00 -18.23 -1.33
CA ASP A 147 13.90 -18.84 -0.35
C ASP A 147 13.24 -19.91 0.55
N ILE A 148 11.92 -19.90 0.65
CA ILE A 148 11.18 -20.81 1.53
C ILE A 148 10.59 -21.98 0.76
N THR A 149 9.99 -21.72 -0.41
CA THR A 149 9.27 -22.74 -1.18
C THR A 149 10.08 -23.27 -2.35
N GLY A 150 11.11 -22.54 -2.82
CA GLY A 150 11.83 -22.84 -4.05
C GLY A 150 11.05 -22.59 -5.34
N GLU A 151 9.83 -22.03 -5.23
CA GLU A 151 8.99 -21.69 -6.38
C GLU A 151 9.50 -20.44 -7.10
N PRO A 152 9.18 -20.28 -8.41
CA PRO A 152 9.65 -19.15 -9.20
C PRO A 152 9.20 -17.79 -8.66
N LEU A 153 10.10 -16.81 -8.72
CA LEU A 153 9.80 -15.40 -8.52
C LEU A 153 9.42 -14.76 -9.86
N ILE A 154 8.44 -13.86 -9.82
CA ILE A 154 7.99 -13.11 -11.00
C ILE A 154 8.23 -11.61 -10.82
N GLN A 155 8.39 -10.90 -11.93
CA GLN A 155 8.18 -9.46 -12.00
C GLN A 155 6.72 -9.22 -12.35
N ARG A 156 6.05 -8.27 -11.68
CA ARG A 156 4.68 -7.90 -12.02
C ARG A 156 4.63 -7.18 -13.37
N ASP A 157 3.53 -7.29 -14.08
CA ASP A 157 3.34 -6.56 -15.36
C ASP A 157 3.38 -5.05 -15.19
N ASP A 158 2.94 -4.54 -14.03
CA ASP A 158 2.96 -3.12 -13.68
C ASP A 158 4.31 -2.64 -13.09
N ASP A 159 5.35 -3.47 -13.11
CA ASP A 159 6.71 -3.14 -12.64
C ASP A 159 7.69 -2.84 -13.81
N LYS A 160 7.17 -2.65 -15.01
CA LYS A 160 7.94 -2.16 -16.16
C LYS A 160 8.20 -0.66 -16.02
N GLU A 161 9.38 -0.18 -16.41
CA GLU A 161 9.79 1.22 -16.18
C GLU A 161 8.79 2.24 -16.73
N GLU A 162 8.26 2.03 -17.93
CA GLU A 162 7.25 2.90 -18.53
C GLU A 162 5.98 2.99 -17.65
N THR A 163 5.53 1.83 -17.15
CA THR A 163 4.37 1.76 -16.26
C THR A 163 4.65 2.42 -14.91
N ILE A 164 5.89 2.24 -14.37
CA ILE A 164 6.29 2.89 -13.11
C ILE A 164 6.22 4.41 -13.23
N ARG A 165 6.75 5.00 -14.31
CA ARG A 165 6.69 6.45 -14.56
C ARG A 165 5.24 6.95 -14.63
N LYS A 166 4.35 6.20 -15.27
CA LYS A 166 2.92 6.52 -15.30
C LYS A 166 2.27 6.43 -13.91
N ARG A 167 2.61 5.41 -13.13
CA ARG A 167 2.13 5.28 -11.74
C ARG A 167 2.58 6.44 -10.87
N LEU A 168 3.80 6.95 -11.05
CA LEU A 168 4.28 8.14 -10.36
C LEU A 168 3.50 9.39 -10.77
N GLN A 169 3.22 9.59 -12.06
CA GLN A 169 2.36 10.69 -12.51
C GLN A 169 0.97 10.64 -11.88
N VAL A 170 0.35 9.45 -11.85
CA VAL A 170 -0.95 9.23 -11.21
C VAL A 170 -0.87 9.47 -9.70
N TYR A 171 0.21 9.01 -9.05
CA TYR A 171 0.44 9.25 -7.63
C TYR A 171 0.51 10.77 -7.34
N HIS A 172 1.35 11.52 -8.04
CA HIS A 172 1.50 12.96 -7.82
C HIS A 172 0.21 13.74 -8.08
N SER A 173 -0.56 13.36 -9.11
CA SER A 173 -1.78 14.07 -9.47
C SER A 173 -3.00 13.71 -8.61
N GLN A 174 -3.11 12.47 -8.12
CA GLN A 174 -4.33 11.99 -7.46
C GLN A 174 -4.14 11.59 -6.00
N THR A 175 -2.97 11.06 -5.64
CA THR A 175 -2.73 10.50 -4.31
C THR A 175 -1.92 11.44 -3.41
N ALA A 176 -0.91 12.13 -3.94
CA ALA A 176 -0.11 13.07 -3.15
C ALA A 176 -0.95 14.18 -2.49
N PRO A 177 -2.06 14.68 -3.06
CA PRO A 177 -2.95 15.61 -2.36
C PRO A 177 -3.52 15.11 -1.03
N LEU A 178 -3.57 13.79 -0.81
CA LEU A 178 -3.99 13.21 0.47
C LEU A 178 -3.04 13.58 1.63
N VAL A 179 -1.76 13.78 1.34
CA VAL A 179 -0.77 14.20 2.35
C VAL A 179 -1.22 15.50 3.01
N GLN A 180 -1.52 16.50 2.18
CA GLN A 180 -1.99 17.80 2.68
C GLN A 180 -3.35 17.67 3.37
N TYR A 181 -4.29 16.91 2.79
CA TYR A 181 -5.62 16.67 3.35
C TYR A 181 -5.54 16.09 4.79
N TYR A 182 -4.76 15.03 5.00
CA TYR A 182 -4.66 14.40 6.32
C TYR A 182 -3.84 15.24 7.31
N LYS A 183 -2.84 15.99 6.82
CA LYS A 183 -2.06 16.91 7.65
C LYS A 183 -2.94 18.04 8.18
N GLU A 184 -3.71 18.70 7.32
CA GLU A 184 -4.65 19.76 7.71
C GLU A 184 -5.72 19.22 8.65
N TRP A 185 -6.22 18.01 8.39
CA TRP A 185 -7.20 17.39 9.28
C TRP A 185 -6.59 17.09 10.66
N ALA A 186 -5.38 16.55 10.73
CA ALA A 186 -4.68 16.33 12.00
C ALA A 186 -4.46 17.62 12.79
N GLU A 187 -4.14 18.72 12.10
CA GLU A 187 -3.92 20.05 12.69
C GLU A 187 -5.23 20.77 13.07
N SER A 188 -6.38 20.32 12.62
CA SER A 188 -7.69 20.98 12.84
C SER A 188 -8.19 20.94 14.28
N GLY A 189 -7.58 20.12 15.14
CA GLY A 189 -8.03 19.91 16.51
C GLY A 189 -9.31 19.05 16.63
N SER A 190 -9.81 18.48 15.53
CA SER A 190 -10.95 17.56 15.56
C SER A 190 -10.60 16.29 16.34
N LYS A 191 -11.51 15.84 17.21
CA LYS A 191 -11.35 14.60 17.96
C LYS A 191 -11.35 13.34 17.07
N GLU A 192 -11.85 13.47 15.84
CA GLU A 192 -11.93 12.39 14.86
C GLU A 192 -10.71 12.36 13.92
N ALA A 193 -9.85 13.38 14.02
CA ALA A 193 -8.67 13.48 13.18
C ALA A 193 -7.63 12.43 13.56
N PRO A 194 -7.02 11.74 12.57
CA PRO A 194 -5.90 10.85 12.81
C PRO A 194 -4.64 11.66 13.20
N LYS A 195 -3.72 11.04 13.90
CA LYS A 195 -2.36 11.57 14.01
C LYS A 195 -1.65 11.39 12.67
N PHE A 196 -1.09 12.46 12.12
CA PHE A 196 -0.34 12.42 10.87
C PHE A 196 1.16 12.45 11.13
N HIS A 197 1.90 11.55 10.45
CA HIS A 197 3.34 11.43 10.60
C HIS A 197 4.02 11.26 9.24
N THR A 198 5.18 11.87 9.07
CA THR A 198 6.03 11.72 7.89
C THR A 198 7.34 11.07 8.29
N ILE A 199 7.76 10.03 7.60
CA ILE A 199 9.03 9.36 7.79
C ILE A 199 9.79 9.22 6.47
N SER A 200 11.10 9.14 6.55
CA SER A 200 11.93 8.75 5.41
C SER A 200 11.75 7.25 5.12
N GLY A 201 11.50 6.90 3.87
CA GLY A 201 11.53 5.53 3.39
C GLY A 201 12.91 5.07 2.90
N THR A 202 13.95 5.89 3.11
CA THR A 202 15.34 5.56 2.80
C THR A 202 16.01 4.90 4.00
N GLY A 203 16.75 3.82 3.77
CA GLY A 203 17.40 3.03 4.81
C GLY A 203 17.01 1.56 4.74
N THR A 204 17.39 0.79 5.77
CA THR A 204 17.02 -0.63 5.85
C THR A 204 15.56 -0.81 6.24
N VAL A 205 15.00 -1.96 5.89
CA VAL A 205 13.62 -2.31 6.23
C VAL A 205 13.39 -2.22 7.75
N ASP A 206 14.33 -2.71 8.55
CA ASP A 206 14.23 -2.71 10.00
C ASP A 206 14.32 -1.29 10.59
N GLN A 207 15.20 -0.43 10.08
CA GLN A 207 15.28 0.97 10.51
C GLN A 207 13.97 1.73 10.28
N ILE A 208 13.37 1.54 9.09
CA ILE A 208 12.08 2.18 8.77
C ILE A 208 10.99 1.63 9.68
N PHE A 209 10.98 0.31 9.93
CA PHE A 209 10.03 -0.33 10.82
C PHE A 209 10.15 0.20 12.25
N ASP A 210 11.37 0.29 12.81
CA ASP A 210 11.61 0.79 14.16
C ASP A 210 11.17 2.25 14.31
N ASN A 211 11.39 3.07 13.29
CA ASN A 211 10.89 4.45 13.27
C ASN A 211 9.36 4.50 13.32
N ILE A 212 8.68 3.65 12.55
CA ILE A 212 7.21 3.56 12.59
C ILE A 212 6.73 3.14 13.96
N VAL A 213 7.31 2.08 14.53
CA VAL A 213 6.93 1.57 15.85
C VAL A 213 7.13 2.63 16.93
N THR A 214 8.25 3.35 16.91
CA THR A 214 8.53 4.44 17.86
C THR A 214 7.43 5.51 17.83
N ILE A 215 6.96 5.87 16.64
CA ILE A 215 5.87 6.84 16.44
C ILE A 215 4.53 6.29 16.96
N LEU A 216 4.24 5.02 16.74
CA LEU A 216 2.96 4.40 17.11
C LEU A 216 2.85 4.14 18.62
N GLU A 217 3.96 4.02 19.32
CA GLU A 217 4.03 3.72 20.75
C GLU A 217 4.31 4.97 21.62
N ALA A 218 4.47 6.16 20.99
CA ALA A 218 4.60 7.45 21.66
C ALA A 218 3.22 8.06 21.97
#